data_c13880c2b53c267681e2f32ef8bdaa8a
#
_entry.id   c13880c2b53c267681e2f32ef8bdaa8a
#
_cell.length_a   1.000
_cell.length_b   1.000
_cell.length_c   1.000
_cell.angle_alpha   90.00
_cell.angle_beta   90.00
_cell.angle_gamma   90.00
#
_symmetry.space_group_name_H-M   'P 1'
#
loop_
_entity.id
_entity.type
_entity.pdbx_description
1 polymer ?
#
loop_
_entity_poly.entity_id
_entity_poly.type
_entity_poly.pdbx_seq_one_letter_code
_entity_poly.pdbx_strand_id
1 'polypeptide(L)'
;MMKVSEYATEIINTRPYKYQTRQTYFKDLRRLGIWDLDVEKVNSALIRDVVEKLTTQSTRKRLFITARSIFRDLGICQDLPNLEAEGKIYNIPSQEELEWLIDKSKYRLQLLLCMFGGLRVGEACAVTPEKLSGDYLDVNQAYSQDGLHLGSPKTYGKILLPSWLAEEVKGMKPEQYWKLGKTTKLVSHSCYKLSRGEKFKKMTGGKTVNPHMLRHWYATDMIRRGVNPEVVRRQMRHKNVSVTLKIYTQVRSEEIEASLPNRIEKKAHPSSKRIDNVYEFRLKSAK
;
A
#
# COMPACT_ATOMS: atom_id res chain seq x y z
N MET A 1 2.75 -38.12 -15.97
CA MET A 1 3.30 -37.16 -14.98
C MET A 1 2.34 -35.98 -14.84
N MET A 2 2.05 -35.59 -13.60
CA MET A 2 1.11 -34.48 -13.32
C MET A 2 1.75 -33.13 -13.65
N LYS A 3 1.06 -32.29 -14.38
CA LYS A 3 1.53 -30.93 -14.69
C LYS A 3 1.32 -29.98 -13.49
N VAL A 4 2.18 -28.98 -13.38
CA VAL A 4 2.00 -27.91 -12.37
C VAL A 4 0.65 -27.24 -12.53
N SER A 5 0.17 -27.05 -13.75
CA SER A 5 -1.14 -26.48 -14.04
C SER A 5 -2.30 -27.29 -13.44
N GLU A 6 -2.24 -28.60 -13.50
CA GLU A 6 -3.26 -29.52 -12.94
C GLU A 6 -3.19 -29.49 -11.40
N TYR A 7 -2.00 -29.77 -10.85
CA TYR A 7 -1.75 -29.76 -9.41
C TYR A 7 -2.13 -28.43 -8.75
N ALA A 8 -1.64 -27.31 -9.30
CA ALA A 8 -1.91 -25.99 -8.75
C ALA A 8 -3.39 -25.62 -8.85
N THR A 9 -4.10 -26.02 -9.91
CA THR A 9 -5.53 -25.76 -10.06
C THR A 9 -6.32 -26.50 -8.97
N GLU A 10 -5.99 -27.74 -8.69
CA GLU A 10 -6.59 -28.52 -7.62
C GLU A 10 -6.34 -27.83 -6.26
N ILE A 11 -5.08 -27.56 -5.90
CA ILE A 11 -4.70 -26.92 -4.64
C ILE A 11 -5.33 -25.53 -4.45
N ILE A 12 -5.35 -24.71 -5.49
CA ILE A 12 -5.92 -23.36 -5.43
C ILE A 12 -7.43 -23.39 -5.26
N ASN A 13 -8.12 -24.39 -5.82
CA ASN A 13 -9.57 -24.51 -5.75
C ASN A 13 -10.04 -25.18 -4.44
N THR A 14 -9.29 -26.09 -3.88
CA THR A 14 -9.64 -26.82 -2.64
C THR A 14 -9.34 -25.98 -1.40
N ARG A 15 -8.28 -25.17 -1.40
CA ARG A 15 -7.95 -24.32 -0.24
C ARG A 15 -8.82 -23.08 -0.18
N PRO A 16 -9.13 -22.55 1.05
CA PRO A 16 -10.03 -21.41 1.25
C PRO A 16 -9.37 -20.06 0.88
N TYR A 17 -8.78 -19.99 -0.31
CA TYR A 17 -8.21 -18.75 -0.81
C TYR A 17 -9.29 -17.81 -1.34
N LYS A 18 -9.17 -16.53 -1.02
CA LYS A 18 -10.01 -15.49 -1.63
C LYS A 18 -9.75 -15.41 -3.14
N TYR A 19 -10.77 -15.08 -3.93
CA TYR A 19 -10.72 -14.99 -5.39
C TYR A 19 -9.45 -14.28 -5.90
N GLN A 20 -9.13 -13.08 -5.37
CA GLN A 20 -7.94 -12.32 -5.79
C GLN A 20 -6.62 -13.04 -5.49
N THR A 21 -6.57 -13.82 -4.42
CA THR A 21 -5.38 -14.62 -4.08
C THR A 21 -5.22 -15.76 -5.08
N ARG A 22 -6.32 -16.43 -5.45
CA ARG A 22 -6.31 -17.47 -6.48
C ARG A 22 -5.78 -16.93 -7.81
N GLN A 23 -6.32 -15.78 -8.28
CA GLN A 23 -5.86 -15.13 -9.50
C GLN A 23 -4.36 -14.74 -9.44
N THR A 24 -3.91 -14.28 -8.30
CA THR A 24 -2.49 -13.94 -8.09
C THR A 24 -1.61 -15.18 -8.20
N TYR A 25 -1.99 -16.29 -7.60
CA TYR A 25 -1.21 -17.53 -7.65
C TYR A 25 -1.12 -18.08 -9.08
N PHE A 26 -2.22 -18.12 -9.82
CA PHE A 26 -2.19 -18.51 -11.23
C PHE A 26 -1.26 -17.63 -12.06
N LYS A 27 -1.32 -16.32 -11.87
CA LYS A 27 -0.45 -15.36 -12.55
C LYS A 27 1.02 -15.57 -12.18
N ASP A 28 1.30 -15.81 -10.92
CA ASP A 28 2.67 -15.96 -10.41
C ASP A 28 3.31 -17.25 -10.91
N LEU A 29 2.57 -18.37 -10.95
CA LEU A 29 3.06 -19.64 -11.49
C LEU A 29 3.39 -19.54 -12.98
N ARG A 30 2.56 -18.83 -13.76
CA ARG A 30 2.87 -18.54 -15.18
C ARG A 30 4.11 -17.66 -15.30
N ARG A 31 4.26 -16.65 -14.44
CA ARG A 31 5.43 -15.78 -14.43
C ARG A 31 6.72 -16.49 -14.06
N LEU A 32 6.64 -17.51 -13.23
CA LEU A 32 7.77 -18.41 -12.92
C LEU A 32 8.14 -19.33 -14.08
N GLY A 33 7.34 -19.38 -15.16
CA GLY A 33 7.60 -20.24 -16.31
C GLY A 33 7.44 -21.72 -16.03
N ILE A 34 6.81 -22.08 -14.93
CA ILE A 34 6.68 -23.49 -14.49
C ILE A 34 5.30 -24.09 -14.75
N TRP A 35 4.39 -23.33 -15.34
CA TRP A 35 2.98 -23.72 -15.49
C TRP A 35 2.78 -25.03 -16.24
N ASP A 36 3.57 -25.26 -17.29
CA ASP A 36 3.47 -26.44 -18.17
C ASP A 36 4.52 -27.53 -17.83
N LEU A 37 5.31 -27.33 -16.78
CA LEU A 37 6.28 -28.33 -16.31
C LEU A 37 5.61 -29.45 -15.55
N ASP A 38 6.26 -30.62 -15.51
CA ASP A 38 5.90 -31.70 -14.59
C ASP A 38 6.28 -31.29 -13.16
N VAL A 39 5.43 -31.60 -12.19
CA VAL A 39 5.62 -31.22 -10.77
C VAL A 39 6.96 -31.71 -10.23
N GLU A 40 7.41 -32.92 -10.64
CA GLU A 40 8.65 -33.52 -10.22
C GLU A 40 9.92 -32.75 -10.66
N LYS A 41 9.81 -31.90 -11.70
CA LYS A 41 10.88 -31.05 -12.17
C LYS A 41 10.99 -29.73 -11.40
N VAL A 42 10.00 -29.43 -10.55
CA VAL A 42 10.01 -28.19 -9.76
C VAL A 42 10.85 -28.38 -8.50
N ASN A 43 11.78 -27.48 -8.30
CA ASN A 43 12.63 -27.43 -7.11
C ASN A 43 13.01 -25.99 -6.78
N SER A 44 13.61 -25.77 -5.62
CA SER A 44 14.02 -24.44 -5.16
C SER A 44 15.07 -23.79 -6.04
N ALA A 45 15.97 -24.57 -6.65
CA ALA A 45 17.02 -24.03 -7.53
C ALA A 45 16.41 -23.39 -8.79
N LEU A 46 15.46 -24.09 -9.43
CA LEU A 46 14.74 -23.58 -10.58
C LEU A 46 13.99 -22.27 -10.24
N ILE A 47 13.30 -22.22 -9.10
CA ILE A 47 12.57 -21.04 -8.66
C ILE A 47 13.53 -19.88 -8.37
N ARG A 48 14.68 -20.12 -7.73
CA ARG A 48 15.70 -19.09 -7.48
C ARG A 48 16.25 -18.52 -8.77
N ASP A 49 16.64 -19.36 -9.73
CA ASP A 49 17.19 -18.92 -11.03
C ASP A 49 16.24 -17.95 -11.76
N VAL A 50 14.94 -18.28 -11.80
CA VAL A 50 13.94 -17.40 -12.42
C VAL A 50 13.76 -16.12 -11.64
N VAL A 51 13.71 -16.17 -10.31
CA VAL A 51 13.43 -15.04 -9.44
C VAL A 51 14.61 -14.06 -9.39
N GLU A 52 15.85 -14.54 -9.44
CA GLU A 52 17.06 -13.72 -9.42
C GLU A 52 17.16 -12.79 -10.65
N LYS A 53 16.63 -13.21 -11.79
CA LYS A 53 16.55 -12.39 -13.02
C LYS A 53 15.56 -11.22 -12.91
N LEU A 54 14.76 -11.15 -11.85
CA LEU A 54 13.78 -10.07 -11.65
C LEU A 54 14.39 -8.90 -10.87
N THR A 55 14.02 -7.69 -11.25
CA THR A 55 14.60 -6.45 -10.71
C THR A 55 14.01 -6.03 -9.36
N THR A 56 12.74 -6.35 -9.07
CA THR A 56 12.06 -5.83 -7.87
C THR A 56 11.97 -6.85 -6.76
N GLN A 57 12.51 -6.52 -5.59
CA GLN A 57 12.53 -7.37 -4.40
C GLN A 57 11.12 -7.76 -3.91
N SER A 58 10.15 -6.84 -3.99
CA SER A 58 8.76 -7.14 -3.64
C SER A 58 8.11 -8.21 -4.54
N THR A 59 8.48 -8.25 -5.84
CA THR A 59 8.05 -9.31 -6.75
C THR A 59 8.74 -10.62 -6.42
N ARG A 60 10.06 -10.61 -6.18
CA ARG A 60 10.82 -11.79 -5.73
C ARG A 60 10.20 -12.41 -4.48
N LYS A 61 9.97 -11.60 -3.44
CA LYS A 61 9.29 -12.02 -2.21
C LYS A 61 7.95 -12.70 -2.48
N ARG A 62 7.11 -12.09 -3.32
CA ARG A 62 5.77 -12.63 -3.62
C ARG A 62 5.85 -13.96 -4.33
N LEU A 63 6.73 -14.12 -5.31
CA LEU A 63 6.90 -15.37 -6.05
C LEU A 63 7.39 -16.51 -5.15
N PHE A 64 8.33 -16.24 -4.23
CA PHE A 64 8.75 -17.22 -3.24
C PHE A 64 7.60 -17.65 -2.30
N ILE A 65 6.77 -16.68 -1.86
CA ILE A 65 5.58 -16.98 -1.05
C ILE A 65 4.61 -17.86 -1.84
N THR A 66 4.37 -17.56 -3.12
CA THR A 66 3.49 -18.34 -3.97
C THR A 66 4.03 -19.79 -4.13
N ALA A 67 5.30 -19.95 -4.46
CA ALA A 67 5.91 -21.27 -4.62
C ALA A 67 5.80 -22.11 -3.33
N ARG A 68 6.23 -21.55 -2.18
CA ARG A 68 6.10 -22.23 -0.88
C ARG A 68 4.66 -22.60 -0.54
N SER A 69 3.70 -21.72 -0.85
CA SER A 69 2.29 -21.95 -0.53
C SER A 69 1.68 -23.05 -1.39
N ILE A 70 1.97 -23.07 -2.68
CA ILE A 70 1.39 -24.06 -3.61
C ILE A 70 2.00 -25.44 -3.39
N PHE A 71 3.31 -25.52 -3.27
CA PHE A 71 4.04 -26.79 -3.16
C PHE A 71 4.25 -27.26 -1.71
N ARG A 72 3.51 -26.68 -0.74
CA ARG A 72 3.64 -27.04 0.68
C ARG A 72 3.45 -28.53 0.95
N ASP A 73 2.40 -29.10 0.40
CA ASP A 73 2.01 -30.49 0.70
C ASP A 73 2.99 -31.51 0.10
N LEU A 74 3.78 -31.09 -0.89
CA LEU A 74 4.85 -31.89 -1.49
C LEU A 74 6.21 -31.69 -0.79
N GLY A 75 6.30 -30.76 0.19
CA GLY A 75 7.56 -30.46 0.87
C GLY A 75 8.59 -29.72 0.02
N ILE A 76 8.29 -29.42 -1.26
CA ILE A 76 9.20 -28.72 -2.17
C ILE A 76 9.12 -27.19 -1.96
N CYS A 77 10.23 -26.51 -2.27
CA CYS A 77 10.34 -25.04 -2.18
C CYS A 77 10.22 -24.45 -0.76
N GLN A 78 10.30 -25.27 0.29
CA GLN A 78 10.20 -24.78 1.68
C GLN A 78 11.48 -24.08 2.16
N ASP A 79 12.62 -24.38 1.55
CA ASP A 79 13.94 -23.76 1.77
C ASP A 79 14.16 -22.44 1.04
N LEU A 80 13.18 -21.95 0.28
CA LEU A 80 13.26 -20.66 -0.37
C LEU A 80 13.35 -19.52 0.66
N PRO A 81 14.19 -18.48 0.43
CA PRO A 81 14.44 -17.44 1.41
C PRO A 81 13.20 -16.62 1.73
N ASN A 82 13.10 -16.18 2.99
CA ASN A 82 12.06 -15.28 3.42
C ASN A 82 12.56 -13.82 3.27
N LEU A 83 12.41 -13.27 2.08
CA LEU A 83 12.85 -11.91 1.77
C LEU A 83 12.03 -10.88 2.56
N GLU A 84 12.68 -9.88 3.12
CA GLU A 84 12.00 -8.70 3.63
C GLU A 84 11.63 -7.77 2.47
N ALA A 85 10.48 -7.12 2.57
CA ALA A 85 10.11 -6.09 1.60
C ALA A 85 10.82 -4.79 1.99
N GLU A 86 11.53 -4.18 1.04
CA GLU A 86 12.01 -2.81 1.20
C GLU A 86 10.84 -1.86 1.49
N GLY A 87 11.04 -0.98 2.46
CA GLY A 87 10.09 0.07 2.75
C GLY A 87 9.96 1.00 1.55
N LYS A 88 8.76 1.18 1.02
CA LYS A 88 8.53 2.21 0.00
C LYS A 88 8.46 3.57 0.68
N ILE A 89 9.37 4.45 0.35
CA ILE A 89 9.25 5.88 0.64
C ILE A 89 8.30 6.46 -0.40
N TYR A 90 7.19 7.04 0.08
CA TYR A 90 6.21 7.68 -0.81
C TYR A 90 6.54 9.18 -0.88
N ASN A 91 6.93 9.65 -2.04
CA ASN A 91 7.01 11.09 -2.30
C ASN A 91 5.59 11.61 -2.58
N ILE A 92 4.89 11.98 -1.50
CA ILE A 92 3.48 12.36 -1.54
C ILE A 92 3.39 13.83 -1.95
N PRO A 93 2.50 14.21 -2.89
CA PRO A 93 2.19 15.61 -3.21
C PRO A 93 1.60 16.36 -2.01
N SER A 94 1.61 17.70 -2.07
CA SER A 94 0.96 18.53 -1.06
C SER A 94 -0.56 18.33 -1.04
N GLN A 95 -1.23 18.82 -0.01
CA GLN A 95 -2.69 18.75 0.08
C GLN A 95 -3.35 19.46 -1.10
N GLU A 96 -2.91 20.67 -1.42
CA GLU A 96 -3.46 21.49 -2.50
C GLU A 96 -3.29 20.83 -3.86
N GLU A 97 -2.13 20.19 -4.10
CA GLU A 97 -1.87 19.43 -5.33
C GLU A 97 -2.82 18.24 -5.46
N LEU A 98 -3.06 17.52 -4.35
CA LEU A 98 -3.97 16.38 -4.32
C LEU A 98 -5.42 16.80 -4.49
N GLU A 99 -5.87 17.87 -3.83
CA GLU A 99 -7.21 18.45 -3.97
C GLU A 99 -7.46 18.89 -5.40
N TRP A 100 -6.51 19.60 -6.03
CA TRP A 100 -6.61 19.95 -7.45
C TRP A 100 -6.83 18.72 -8.34
N LEU A 101 -6.10 17.62 -8.12
CA LEU A 101 -6.25 16.39 -8.87
C LEU A 101 -7.64 15.77 -8.66
N ILE A 102 -8.11 15.77 -7.41
CA ILE A 102 -9.40 15.19 -7.03
C ILE A 102 -10.55 15.95 -7.68
N ASP A 103 -10.50 17.27 -7.69
CA ASP A 103 -11.54 18.13 -8.28
C ASP A 103 -11.65 17.94 -9.81
N LYS A 104 -10.59 17.56 -10.48
CA LYS A 104 -10.62 17.22 -11.92
C LYS A 104 -11.13 15.82 -12.22
N SER A 105 -11.31 14.99 -11.19
CA SER A 105 -11.73 13.61 -11.37
C SER A 105 -13.24 13.45 -11.38
N LYS A 106 -13.78 12.71 -12.34
CA LYS A 106 -15.19 12.26 -12.32
C LYS A 106 -15.52 11.33 -11.14
N TYR A 107 -14.51 10.85 -10.41
CA TYR A 107 -14.66 10.02 -9.22
C TYR A 107 -14.26 10.78 -7.96
N ARG A 108 -14.56 12.08 -7.93
CA ARG A 108 -14.18 13.02 -6.86
C ARG A 108 -14.52 12.47 -5.47
N LEU A 109 -15.76 12.06 -5.24
CA LEU A 109 -16.19 11.57 -3.92
C LEU A 109 -15.42 10.35 -3.47
N GLN A 110 -15.19 9.36 -4.35
CA GLN A 110 -14.39 8.17 -4.00
C GLN A 110 -12.95 8.52 -3.63
N LEU A 111 -12.36 9.51 -4.30
CA LEU A 111 -11.01 9.98 -4.00
C LEU A 111 -10.97 10.79 -2.71
N LEU A 112 -11.97 11.64 -2.43
CA LEU A 112 -12.12 12.34 -1.15
C LEU A 112 -12.24 11.35 0.02
N LEU A 113 -13.04 10.31 -0.14
CA LEU A 113 -13.17 9.26 0.87
C LEU A 113 -11.83 8.51 1.10
N CYS A 114 -11.02 8.34 0.06
CA CYS A 114 -9.67 7.80 0.23
C CYS A 114 -8.74 8.79 0.97
N MET A 115 -8.82 10.08 0.64
CA MET A 115 -7.93 11.13 1.18
C MET A 115 -8.31 11.57 2.59
N PHE A 116 -9.57 11.78 2.88
CA PHE A 116 -10.04 12.35 4.16
C PHE A 116 -10.76 11.34 5.07
N GLY A 117 -11.18 10.20 4.54
CA GLY A 117 -11.71 9.07 5.31
C GLY A 117 -10.73 7.92 5.47
N GLY A 118 -9.60 7.96 4.77
CA GLY A 118 -8.61 6.90 4.79
C GLY A 118 -9.13 5.55 4.25
N LEU A 119 -10.15 5.54 3.39
CA LEU A 119 -10.72 4.30 2.84
C LEU A 119 -9.83 3.69 1.74
N ARG A 120 -9.92 2.37 1.59
CA ARG A 120 -9.42 1.72 0.36
C ARG A 120 -10.40 1.99 -0.78
N VAL A 121 -9.90 2.03 -2.02
CA VAL A 121 -10.73 2.35 -3.19
C VAL A 121 -12.00 1.48 -3.31
N GLY A 122 -11.90 0.19 -3.04
CA GLY A 122 -13.06 -0.71 -3.06
C GLY A 122 -14.07 -0.43 -1.93
N GLU A 123 -13.60 0.01 -0.77
CA GLU A 123 -14.42 0.46 0.34
C GLU A 123 -15.10 1.80 0.00
N ALA A 124 -14.35 2.75 -0.56
CA ALA A 124 -14.87 4.05 -0.99
C ALA A 124 -15.96 3.93 -2.07
N CYS A 125 -15.82 2.96 -2.98
CA CYS A 125 -16.87 2.66 -3.96
C CYS A 125 -18.11 2.03 -3.33
N ALA A 126 -18.02 1.40 -2.16
CA ALA A 126 -19.14 0.75 -1.49
C ALA A 126 -19.87 1.66 -0.48
N VAL A 127 -19.48 2.92 -0.38
CA VAL A 127 -20.13 3.89 0.51
C VAL A 127 -21.50 4.28 -0.03
N THR A 128 -22.49 4.29 0.87
CA THR A 128 -23.86 4.79 0.64
C THR A 128 -24.32 5.54 1.89
N PRO A 129 -25.30 6.46 1.78
CA PRO A 129 -25.79 7.23 2.92
C PRO A 129 -26.27 6.40 4.10
N GLU A 130 -26.87 5.23 3.86
CA GLU A 130 -27.43 4.35 4.89
C GLU A 130 -26.36 3.77 5.83
N LYS A 131 -25.09 3.87 5.45
CA LYS A 131 -23.94 3.45 6.27
C LYS A 131 -23.45 4.52 7.23
N LEU A 132 -24.01 5.72 7.15
CA LEU A 132 -23.69 6.81 8.06
C LEU A 132 -24.59 6.82 9.30
N SER A 133 -23.98 7.09 10.45
CA SER A 133 -24.65 7.42 11.70
C SER A 133 -23.99 8.70 12.27
N GLY A 134 -24.60 9.83 12.07
CA GLY A 134 -23.92 11.13 12.26
C GLY A 134 -22.76 11.25 11.27
N ASP A 135 -21.58 11.51 11.77
CA ASP A 135 -20.35 11.56 10.98
C ASP A 135 -19.59 10.21 10.97
N TYR A 136 -20.13 9.18 11.60
CA TYR A 136 -19.54 7.85 11.62
C TYR A 136 -19.99 7.02 10.42
N LEU A 137 -19.04 6.56 9.63
CA LEU A 137 -19.26 5.66 8.51
C LEU A 137 -18.95 4.21 8.91
N ASP A 138 -19.91 3.31 8.73
CA ASP A 138 -19.70 1.87 8.88
C ASP A 138 -19.10 1.27 7.61
N VAL A 139 -17.86 0.79 7.71
CA VAL A 139 -17.14 0.16 6.60
C VAL A 139 -17.27 -1.34 6.69
N ASN A 140 -18.37 -1.86 6.20
CA ASN A 140 -18.74 -3.28 6.26
C ASN A 140 -18.72 -3.99 4.90
N GLN A 141 -18.52 -3.25 3.80
CA GLN A 141 -18.48 -3.78 2.44
C GLN A 141 -17.36 -3.15 1.61
N ALA A 142 -16.92 -3.87 0.58
CA ALA A 142 -15.99 -3.39 -0.42
C ALA A 142 -16.25 -4.06 -1.77
N TYR A 143 -16.15 -3.31 -2.85
CA TYR A 143 -16.09 -3.88 -4.19
C TYR A 143 -14.74 -4.52 -4.47
N SER A 144 -14.76 -5.65 -5.17
CA SER A 144 -13.56 -6.26 -5.73
C SER A 144 -12.92 -5.35 -6.80
N GLN A 145 -11.67 -5.59 -7.12
CA GLN A 145 -10.95 -4.75 -8.07
C GLN A 145 -11.53 -4.84 -9.50
N ASP A 146 -12.05 -6.00 -9.88
CA ASP A 146 -12.75 -6.22 -11.15
C ASP A 146 -14.19 -5.68 -11.15
N GLY A 147 -14.75 -5.37 -9.97
CA GLY A 147 -16.10 -4.87 -9.79
C GLY A 147 -17.17 -5.96 -9.83
N LEU A 148 -16.79 -7.23 -9.95
CA LEU A 148 -17.74 -8.34 -10.09
C LEU A 148 -18.32 -8.81 -8.75
N HIS A 149 -17.70 -8.43 -7.64
CA HIS A 149 -18.11 -8.86 -6.32
C HIS A 149 -18.21 -7.67 -5.37
N LEU A 150 -19.31 -7.59 -4.64
CA LEU A 150 -19.47 -6.78 -3.45
C LEU A 150 -19.45 -7.74 -2.25
N GLY A 151 -18.51 -7.56 -1.37
CA GLY A 151 -18.33 -8.46 -0.23
C GLY A 151 -17.62 -7.82 0.94
N SER A 152 -17.17 -8.65 1.86
CA SER A 152 -16.47 -8.21 3.07
C SER A 152 -15.21 -7.42 2.76
N PRO A 153 -14.96 -6.29 3.43
CA PRO A 153 -13.70 -5.59 3.33
C PRO A 153 -12.56 -6.45 3.92
N LYS A 154 -11.32 -6.04 3.73
CA LYS A 154 -10.17 -6.68 4.41
C LYS A 154 -10.23 -6.52 5.93
N THR A 155 -10.81 -5.42 6.40
CA THR A 155 -11.01 -5.10 7.81
C THR A 155 -12.30 -4.31 7.98
N TYR A 156 -13.15 -4.76 8.89
CA TYR A 156 -14.37 -4.07 9.28
C TYR A 156 -14.07 -2.90 10.23
N GLY A 157 -14.99 -1.98 10.38
CA GLY A 157 -14.98 -0.98 11.45
C GLY A 157 -15.64 0.33 11.06
N LYS A 158 -16.03 1.07 12.07
CA LYS A 158 -16.54 2.43 11.96
C LYS A 158 -15.38 3.41 11.89
N ILE A 159 -15.50 4.43 11.07
CA ILE A 159 -14.56 5.55 10.99
C ILE A 159 -15.31 6.85 11.13
N LEU A 160 -14.63 7.86 11.64
CA LEU A 160 -15.13 9.23 11.69
C LEU A 160 -14.74 9.94 10.38
N LEU A 161 -15.72 10.53 9.71
CA LEU A 161 -15.49 11.43 8.57
C LEU A 161 -15.48 12.88 9.04
N PRO A 162 -14.76 13.77 8.35
CA PRO A 162 -15.00 15.21 8.50
C PRO A 162 -16.48 15.52 8.20
N SER A 163 -17.12 16.41 8.95
CA SER A 163 -18.57 16.68 8.85
C SER A 163 -18.97 17.11 7.43
N TRP A 164 -18.14 17.92 6.75
CA TRP A 164 -18.41 18.32 5.38
C TRP A 164 -18.44 17.12 4.40
N LEU A 165 -17.58 16.10 4.62
CA LEU A 165 -17.56 14.92 3.77
C LEU A 165 -18.72 13.97 4.12
N ALA A 166 -19.09 13.89 5.39
CA ALA A 166 -20.29 13.14 5.80
C ALA A 166 -21.55 13.76 5.18
N GLU A 167 -21.69 15.08 5.15
CA GLU A 167 -22.79 15.77 4.46
C GLU A 167 -22.79 15.50 2.94
N GLU A 168 -21.63 15.47 2.29
CA GLU A 168 -21.55 15.12 0.87
C GLU A 168 -22.01 13.68 0.62
N VAL A 169 -21.66 12.74 1.52
CA VAL A 169 -22.15 11.35 1.45
C VAL A 169 -23.66 11.27 1.69
N LYS A 170 -24.20 11.99 2.67
CA LYS A 170 -25.67 12.04 2.92
C LYS A 170 -26.45 12.55 1.72
N GLY A 171 -25.88 13.51 0.99
CA GLY A 171 -26.47 14.07 -0.22
C GLY A 171 -26.40 13.18 -1.47
N MET A 172 -25.77 12.00 -1.39
CA MET A 172 -25.70 11.10 -2.55
C MET A 172 -27.07 10.59 -2.96
N LYS A 173 -27.34 10.64 -4.26
CA LYS A 173 -28.55 10.05 -4.85
C LYS A 173 -28.26 8.60 -5.31
N PRO A 174 -29.29 7.73 -5.39
CA PRO A 174 -29.11 6.31 -5.81
C PRO A 174 -28.40 6.14 -7.16
N GLU A 175 -28.54 7.09 -8.08
CA GLU A 175 -27.89 7.07 -9.40
C GLU A 175 -26.37 7.20 -9.29
N GLN A 176 -25.89 7.81 -8.22
CA GLN A 176 -24.46 8.04 -7.94
C GLN A 176 -23.79 6.84 -7.25
N TYR A 177 -24.60 5.86 -6.77
CA TYR A 177 -24.07 4.68 -6.12
C TYR A 177 -23.25 3.84 -7.10
N TRP A 178 -22.19 3.24 -6.57
CA TRP A 178 -21.39 2.33 -7.38
C TRP A 178 -22.20 1.08 -7.70
N LYS A 179 -22.12 0.61 -8.94
CA LYS A 179 -22.89 -0.54 -9.40
C LYS A 179 -22.00 -1.77 -9.56
N LEU A 180 -22.57 -2.93 -9.28
CA LEU A 180 -21.93 -4.20 -9.61
C LEU A 180 -21.63 -4.27 -11.12
N GLY A 181 -20.52 -4.89 -11.49
CA GLY A 181 -19.99 -4.88 -12.87
C GLY A 181 -19.10 -3.69 -13.20
N LYS A 182 -19.15 -2.62 -12.42
CA LYS A 182 -18.26 -1.45 -12.60
C LYS A 182 -16.96 -1.67 -11.85
N THR A 183 -15.86 -1.85 -12.58
CA THR A 183 -14.54 -2.10 -11.97
C THR A 183 -14.00 -0.90 -11.20
N THR A 184 -13.51 -1.12 -9.98
CA THR A 184 -12.88 -0.07 -9.17
C THR A 184 -11.54 0.41 -9.74
N LYS A 185 -10.98 -0.32 -10.72
CA LYS A 185 -9.81 0.12 -11.50
C LYS A 185 -10.07 1.43 -12.24
N LEU A 186 -11.32 1.75 -12.57
CA LEU A 186 -11.67 3.02 -13.22
C LEU A 186 -11.31 4.23 -12.35
N VAL A 187 -11.50 4.16 -11.03
CA VAL A 187 -11.11 5.21 -10.09
C VAL A 187 -9.58 5.34 -10.08
N SER A 188 -8.88 4.20 -9.95
CA SER A 188 -7.42 4.16 -9.94
C SER A 188 -6.82 4.65 -11.26
N HIS A 189 -7.41 4.26 -12.38
CA HIS A 189 -6.96 4.67 -13.72
C HIS A 189 -7.18 6.17 -13.94
N SER A 190 -8.35 6.70 -13.56
CA SER A 190 -8.64 8.14 -13.65
C SER A 190 -7.65 8.96 -12.83
N CYS A 191 -7.43 8.58 -11.56
CA CYS A 191 -6.47 9.22 -10.68
C CYS A 191 -5.05 9.20 -11.28
N TYR A 192 -4.60 8.04 -11.71
CA TYR A 192 -3.27 7.87 -12.32
C TYR A 192 -3.11 8.67 -13.63
N LYS A 193 -4.13 8.65 -14.51
CA LYS A 193 -4.13 9.41 -15.76
C LYS A 193 -4.01 10.92 -15.51
N LEU A 194 -4.80 11.46 -14.56
CA LEU A 194 -4.74 12.87 -14.19
C LEU A 194 -3.36 13.26 -13.62
N SER A 195 -2.77 12.41 -12.78
CA SER A 195 -1.45 12.66 -12.19
C SER A 195 -0.32 12.63 -13.24
N ARG A 196 -0.52 12.01 -14.40
CA ARG A 196 0.43 12.01 -15.51
C ARG A 196 0.21 13.16 -16.51
N GLY A 197 -0.84 13.94 -16.33
CA GLY A 197 -1.09 15.12 -17.16
C GLY A 197 -0.01 16.19 -16.93
N GLU A 198 0.33 16.94 -17.99
CA GLU A 198 1.43 17.92 -17.95
C GLU A 198 1.27 18.96 -16.84
N LYS A 199 0.04 19.45 -16.63
CA LYS A 199 -0.24 20.44 -15.58
C LYS A 199 0.12 19.89 -14.20
N PHE A 200 -0.32 18.67 -13.86
CA PHE A 200 0.00 18.06 -12.57
C PHE A 200 1.49 17.74 -12.45
N LYS A 201 2.13 17.27 -13.51
CA LYS A 201 3.59 17.04 -13.52
C LYS A 201 4.38 18.32 -13.25
N LYS A 202 3.99 19.43 -13.85
CA LYS A 202 4.62 20.74 -13.60
C LYS A 202 4.43 21.21 -12.16
N MET A 203 3.23 21.02 -11.58
CA MET A 203 2.95 21.36 -10.18
C MET A 203 3.78 20.55 -9.19
N THR A 204 3.94 19.25 -9.43
CA THR A 204 4.44 18.29 -8.44
C THR A 204 5.88 17.82 -8.69
N GLY A 205 6.55 18.32 -9.73
CA GLY A 205 7.86 17.80 -10.14
C GLY A 205 7.80 16.35 -10.66
N GLY A 206 6.67 15.95 -11.27
CA GLY A 206 6.52 14.64 -11.93
C GLY A 206 6.01 13.51 -11.02
N LYS A 207 5.50 13.83 -9.84
CA LYS A 207 4.89 12.82 -8.95
C LYS A 207 3.66 12.17 -9.60
N THR A 208 3.46 10.88 -9.34
CA THR A 208 2.26 10.15 -9.77
C THR A 208 1.43 9.75 -8.57
N VAL A 209 0.10 9.76 -8.71
CA VAL A 209 -0.84 9.50 -7.62
C VAL A 209 -1.77 8.35 -7.96
N ASN A 210 -2.09 7.56 -6.97
CA ASN A 210 -3.14 6.55 -7.00
C ASN A 210 -3.97 6.60 -5.70
N PRO A 211 -5.16 6.00 -5.64
CA PRO A 211 -6.02 6.09 -4.45
C PRO A 211 -5.37 5.55 -3.15
N HIS A 212 -4.42 4.63 -3.26
CA HIS A 212 -3.70 4.14 -2.09
C HIS A 212 -2.74 5.18 -1.50
N MET A 213 -2.15 6.02 -2.35
CA MET A 213 -1.34 7.16 -1.90
C MET A 213 -2.20 8.22 -1.17
N LEU A 214 -3.44 8.47 -1.61
CA LEU A 214 -4.37 9.37 -0.91
C LEU A 214 -4.65 8.84 0.50
N ARG A 215 -4.92 7.55 0.64
CA ARG A 215 -5.06 6.91 1.94
C ARG A 215 -3.76 6.97 2.77
N HIS A 216 -2.60 6.87 2.15
CA HIS A 216 -1.30 7.00 2.81
C HIS A 216 -1.09 8.44 3.29
N TRP A 217 -1.44 9.43 2.44
CA TRP A 217 -1.42 10.84 2.81
C TRP A 217 -2.25 11.10 4.07
N TYR A 218 -3.48 10.56 4.15
CA TYR A 218 -4.33 10.68 5.34
C TYR A 218 -3.62 10.23 6.62
N ALA A 219 -3.02 9.05 6.60
CA ALA A 219 -2.32 8.54 7.78
C ALA A 219 -1.09 9.40 8.15
N THR A 220 -0.35 9.86 7.14
CA THR A 220 0.82 10.73 7.30
C THR A 220 0.42 12.09 7.87
N ASP A 221 -0.66 12.70 7.37
CA ASP A 221 -1.19 13.98 7.83
C ASP A 221 -1.66 13.90 9.28
N MET A 222 -2.42 12.86 9.65
CA MET A 222 -2.83 12.66 11.04
C MET A 222 -1.63 12.54 11.99
N ILE A 223 -0.59 11.82 11.58
CA ILE A 223 0.63 11.68 12.40
C ILE A 223 1.36 13.01 12.52
N ARG A 224 1.49 13.78 11.43
CA ARG A 224 2.10 15.13 11.45
C ARG A 224 1.34 16.10 12.36
N ARG A 225 0.03 15.97 12.43
CA ARG A 225 -0.81 16.73 13.38
C ARG A 225 -0.72 16.23 14.83
N GLY A 226 0.15 15.27 15.12
CA GLY A 226 0.37 14.76 16.48
C GLY A 226 -0.69 13.75 16.97
N VAL A 227 -1.55 13.25 16.08
CA VAL A 227 -2.54 12.23 16.47
C VAL A 227 -1.83 10.95 16.88
N ASN A 228 -2.25 10.38 18.00
CA ASN A 228 -1.68 9.14 18.52
C ASN A 228 -1.73 8.02 17.45
N PRO A 229 -0.60 7.33 17.19
CA PRO A 229 -0.53 6.27 16.17
C PRO A 229 -1.57 5.16 16.35
N GLU A 230 -2.00 4.85 17.58
CA GLU A 230 -3.05 3.86 17.83
C GLU A 230 -4.42 4.36 17.36
N VAL A 231 -4.71 5.66 17.52
CA VAL A 231 -5.94 6.28 16.98
C VAL A 231 -5.90 6.24 15.46
N VAL A 232 -4.76 6.61 14.84
CA VAL A 232 -4.56 6.50 13.39
C VAL A 232 -4.74 5.08 12.91
N ARG A 233 -4.17 4.09 13.61
CA ARG A 233 -4.33 2.66 13.31
C ARG A 233 -5.79 2.23 13.29
N ARG A 234 -6.57 2.63 14.30
CA ARG A 234 -8.00 2.31 14.40
C ARG A 234 -8.79 2.97 13.27
N GLN A 235 -8.58 4.25 13.05
CA GLN A 235 -9.24 5.02 11.99
C GLN A 235 -8.91 4.44 10.61
N MET A 236 -7.66 4.05 10.38
CA MET A 236 -7.22 3.37 9.16
C MET A 236 -7.66 1.91 9.08
N ARG A 237 -8.14 1.33 10.15
CA ARG A 237 -8.45 -0.11 10.26
C ARG A 237 -7.27 -0.97 9.81
N HIS A 238 -6.06 -0.62 10.28
CA HIS A 238 -4.87 -1.43 10.03
C HIS A 238 -4.86 -2.65 10.95
N LYS A 239 -4.85 -3.84 10.35
CA LYS A 239 -4.81 -5.11 11.08
C LYS A 239 -3.48 -5.29 11.82
N ASN A 240 -2.39 -4.83 11.20
CA ASN A 240 -1.05 -4.88 11.77
C ASN A 240 -0.60 -3.47 12.18
N VAL A 241 -0.22 -3.30 13.43
CA VAL A 241 0.30 -2.04 13.99
C VAL A 241 1.59 -1.59 13.30
N SER A 242 2.40 -2.53 12.82
CA SER A 242 3.67 -2.23 12.16
C SER A 242 3.52 -1.33 10.92
N VAL A 243 2.37 -1.36 10.25
CA VAL A 243 2.09 -0.49 9.09
C VAL A 243 2.01 0.98 9.53
N THR A 244 1.29 1.27 10.63
CA THR A 244 1.15 2.63 11.16
C THR A 244 2.46 3.10 11.80
N LEU A 245 3.17 2.22 12.51
CA LEU A 245 4.45 2.54 13.12
C LEU A 245 5.53 2.89 12.07
N LYS A 246 5.55 2.24 10.92
CA LYS A 246 6.47 2.61 9.82
C LYS A 246 6.21 4.03 9.33
N ILE A 247 4.94 4.42 9.17
CA ILE A 247 4.58 5.80 8.79
C ILE A 247 5.02 6.78 9.88
N TYR A 248 4.75 6.46 11.14
CA TYR A 248 5.15 7.27 12.29
C TYR A 248 6.68 7.48 12.34
N THR A 249 7.46 6.40 12.20
CA THR A 249 8.92 6.48 12.21
C THR A 249 9.44 7.34 11.06
N GLN A 250 8.87 7.18 9.86
CA GLN A 250 9.25 7.99 8.70
C GLN A 250 8.99 9.48 8.95
N VAL A 251 7.79 9.85 9.42
CA VAL A 251 7.42 11.26 9.70
C VAL A 251 8.35 11.86 10.75
N ARG A 252 8.63 11.12 11.83
CA ARG A 252 9.54 11.59 12.88
C ARG A 252 10.98 11.74 12.41
N SER A 253 11.46 10.88 11.54
CA SER A 253 12.79 11.03 10.92
C SER A 253 12.87 12.28 10.05
N GLU A 254 11.85 12.54 9.22
CA GLU A 254 11.75 13.75 8.41
C GLU A 254 11.73 15.02 9.27
N GLU A 255 11.00 15.02 10.39
CA GLU A 255 10.94 16.14 11.35
C GLU A 255 12.30 16.37 12.03
N ILE A 256 13.01 15.31 12.42
CA ILE A 256 14.35 15.39 13.01
C ILE A 256 15.32 15.98 11.98
N GLU A 257 15.33 15.47 10.75
CA GLU A 257 16.20 15.98 9.67
C GLU A 257 15.93 17.46 9.39
N ALA A 258 14.66 17.89 9.37
CA ALA A 258 14.27 19.28 9.16
C ALA A 258 14.63 20.19 10.36
N SER A 259 14.68 19.64 11.59
CA SER A 259 15.01 20.39 12.80
C SER A 259 16.51 20.51 13.05
N LEU A 260 17.34 19.68 12.40
CA LEU A 260 18.79 19.78 12.53
C LEU A 260 19.27 21.06 11.83
N PRO A 261 20.10 21.89 12.49
CA PRO A 261 20.67 23.06 11.85
C PRO A 261 21.46 22.63 10.62
N ASN A 262 21.23 23.32 9.51
CA ASN A 262 21.97 23.09 8.27
C ASN A 262 23.46 23.00 8.61
N ARG A 263 24.11 21.91 8.21
CA ARG A 263 25.55 21.76 8.38
C ARG A 263 26.20 23.05 7.88
N ILE A 264 26.91 23.74 8.78
CA ILE A 264 27.78 24.85 8.38
C ILE A 264 28.65 24.28 7.27
N GLU A 265 28.54 24.80 6.05
CA GLU A 265 29.44 24.46 4.98
C GLU A 265 30.84 24.65 5.52
N LYS A 266 31.61 23.56 5.67
CA LYS A 266 33.01 23.66 6.01
C LYS A 266 33.65 24.46 4.88
N LYS A 267 33.84 25.78 5.12
CA LYS A 267 34.79 26.56 4.31
C LYS A 267 36.09 25.75 4.34
N ALA A 268 36.51 25.29 3.19
CA ALA A 268 37.74 24.56 3.03
C ALA A 268 38.87 25.41 3.64
N HIS A 269 39.38 24.99 4.80
CA HIS A 269 40.62 25.51 5.33
C HIS A 269 41.75 24.89 4.51
N PRO A 270 42.65 25.71 3.93
CA PRO A 270 43.79 25.14 3.25
C PRO A 270 44.77 24.59 4.31
N SER A 271 45.12 23.35 4.12
CA SER A 271 46.19 22.62 4.80
C SER A 271 46.12 22.51 6.33
N SER A 272 45.76 21.35 6.84
CA SER A 272 46.36 20.83 8.06
C SER A 272 46.31 19.30 8.12
N LYS A 273 47.45 18.76 8.45
CA LYS A 273 47.85 17.38 8.64
C LYS A 273 46.85 16.54 9.40
N ARG A 274 46.73 15.26 8.98
CA ARG A 274 46.03 14.20 9.74
C ARG A 274 46.45 14.25 11.22
N ILE A 275 45.42 14.33 12.09
CA ILE A 275 45.56 13.98 13.50
C ILE A 275 44.47 12.96 13.76
N ASP A 276 44.88 11.74 14.04
CA ASP A 276 44.00 10.65 14.51
C ASP A 276 43.56 11.01 15.93
N ASN A 277 42.30 11.35 16.12
CA ASN A 277 41.75 11.55 17.45
C ASN A 277 40.57 10.57 17.68
N VAL A 278 40.88 9.58 18.47
CA VAL A 278 39.93 8.74 19.19
C VAL A 278 39.25 9.60 20.25
N TYR A 279 37.93 9.75 20.19
CA TYR A 279 37.16 10.40 21.26
C TYR A 279 36.82 9.37 22.33
N GLU A 280 37.50 9.43 23.50
CA GLU A 280 37.04 8.78 24.72
C GLU A 280 35.88 9.57 25.35
N PHE A 281 34.72 8.93 25.48
CA PHE A 281 33.63 9.44 26.31
C PHE A 281 33.95 9.12 27.80
N ARG A 282 34.39 10.11 28.58
CA ARG A 282 34.38 10.02 30.05
C ARG A 282 33.01 10.40 30.59
N LEU A 283 32.31 9.41 31.14
CA LEU A 283 31.15 9.64 32.01
C LEU A 283 31.64 10.28 33.33
N LYS A 284 31.26 11.54 33.57
CA LYS A 284 31.39 12.14 34.90
C LYS A 284 30.22 11.63 35.75
N SER A 285 30.51 10.79 36.71
CA SER A 285 29.61 10.47 37.82
C SER A 285 29.44 11.72 38.70
N ALA A 286 28.20 12.16 38.86
CA ALA A 286 27.83 13.15 39.83
C ALA A 286 27.74 12.49 41.22
N LYS A 287 28.38 13.11 42.18
CA LYS A 287 28.19 12.87 43.61
C LYS A 287 26.93 13.58 44.08
#